data_8329cc55cedaa48c030ab20e1633c47c
#
_entry.id   8329cc55cedaa48c030ab20e1633c47c
#
_cell.length_a   1.000
_cell.length_b   1.000
_cell.length_c   1.000
_cell.angle_alpha   90.00
_cell.angle_beta   90.00
_cell.angle_gamma   90.00
#
_symmetry.space_group_name_H-M   'P 1'
#
loop_
_entity.id
_entity.type
_entity.pdbx_description
1 polymer ?
#
loop_
_entity_poly.entity_id
_entity_poly.type
_entity_poly.pdbx_seq_one_letter_code
_entity_poly.pdbx_strand_id
1 'polypeptide(L)'
;MKRLLIAAAGLLLVPVVLLGATVGALGGGSAATMPIGARGAAGLAVAATQAGFTGQGLRLAVAVGLAESGGNPTARNPNPPTPGCPQGSVDRGAWQLNTCYHPEVADACADDLACAARETYRISAAGSDWTAWTTYTSGAYLAQLAAADQALATLTAPSAAGGIPPGYGTPGPCGLSPATDYAKHLITWLFGITDIGGCALFSGHVENSDHHPDANGQAHAIDVMVGTNTALGWQVATWTAANAAALHVKYVIFAGQIVDFREPAPAWHACRDSSSSCAVAHFQHVHVSFEPNA
;
A
#
# COMPACT_ATOMS: atom_id res chain seq x y z
N MET A 1 -38.38 -33.66 -28.07
CA MET A 1 -38.11 -32.31 -28.55
C MET A 1 -37.90 -31.43 -27.31
N LYS A 2 -36.60 -31.17 -26.95
CA LYS A 2 -36.23 -30.30 -25.83
C LYS A 2 -35.91 -28.91 -26.34
N ARG A 3 -36.69 -27.93 -25.90
CA ARG A 3 -36.46 -26.51 -26.26
C ARG A 3 -35.38 -25.92 -25.37
N LEU A 4 -34.32 -25.49 -26.00
CA LEU A 4 -33.19 -24.77 -25.37
C LEU A 4 -33.57 -23.29 -25.24
N LEU A 5 -33.63 -22.77 -23.99
CA LEU A 5 -33.76 -21.33 -23.71
C LEU A 5 -32.38 -20.71 -23.62
N ILE A 6 -32.08 -19.84 -24.56
CA ILE A 6 -30.86 -19.02 -24.54
C ILE A 6 -31.18 -17.75 -23.78
N ALA A 7 -30.56 -17.56 -22.62
CA ALA A 7 -30.60 -16.31 -21.87
C ALA A 7 -29.53 -15.35 -22.43
N ALA A 8 -29.96 -14.23 -22.98
CA ALA A 8 -29.08 -13.16 -23.45
C ALA A 8 -28.63 -12.33 -22.24
N ALA A 9 -27.34 -12.34 -21.94
CA ALA A 9 -26.72 -11.47 -20.97
C ALA A 9 -26.52 -10.09 -21.61
N GLY A 10 -27.28 -9.10 -21.15
CA GLY A 10 -27.12 -7.70 -21.54
C GLY A 10 -25.88 -7.09 -20.88
N LEU A 11 -24.93 -6.69 -21.71
CA LEU A 11 -23.73 -5.96 -21.31
C LEU A 11 -24.11 -4.48 -21.08
N LEU A 12 -24.24 -4.03 -19.85
CA LEU A 12 -24.39 -2.62 -19.48
C LEU A 12 -23.03 -1.93 -19.53
N LEU A 13 -22.78 -1.17 -20.59
CA LEU A 13 -21.65 -0.23 -20.67
C LEU A 13 -21.93 0.99 -19.77
N VAL A 14 -21.21 1.11 -18.68
CA VAL A 14 -21.19 2.31 -17.84
C VAL A 14 -20.15 3.28 -18.42
N PRO A 15 -20.50 4.54 -18.74
CA PRO A 15 -19.54 5.51 -19.23
C PRO A 15 -18.62 5.96 -18.08
N VAL A 16 -17.31 5.84 -18.30
CA VAL A 16 -16.27 6.41 -17.42
C VAL A 16 -16.24 7.92 -17.65
N VAL A 17 -16.72 8.69 -16.68
CA VAL A 17 -16.57 10.15 -16.66
C VAL A 17 -15.22 10.48 -16.02
N LEU A 18 -14.26 10.90 -16.83
CA LEU A 18 -12.99 11.49 -16.38
C LEU A 18 -13.24 12.91 -15.86
N LEU A 19 -13.36 13.07 -14.56
CA LEU A 19 -13.31 14.38 -13.90
C LEU A 19 -11.86 14.69 -13.55
N GLY A 20 -11.25 15.60 -14.30
CA GLY A 20 -9.95 16.17 -13.97
C GLY A 20 -10.03 17.03 -12.70
N ALA A 21 -9.33 16.63 -11.64
CA ALA A 21 -9.15 17.43 -10.44
C ALA A 21 -7.88 18.27 -10.58
N THR A 22 -8.01 19.59 -10.59
CA THR A 22 -6.90 20.54 -10.47
C THR A 22 -6.39 20.54 -9.03
N VAL A 23 -5.12 20.16 -8.83
CA VAL A 23 -4.46 20.21 -7.53
C VAL A 23 -4.00 21.64 -7.26
N GLY A 24 -4.63 22.30 -6.31
CA GLY A 24 -4.16 23.55 -5.71
C GLY A 24 -3.12 23.27 -4.62
N ALA A 25 -1.94 23.89 -4.74
CA ALA A 25 -0.87 23.83 -3.76
C ALA A 25 -1.28 24.49 -2.44
N LEU A 26 -1.12 23.79 -1.29
CA LEU A 26 -1.06 24.40 0.04
C LEU A 26 0.13 23.81 0.80
N GLY A 27 1.09 24.67 1.14
CA GLY A 27 2.23 24.37 2.00
C GLY A 27 1.84 24.38 3.49
N GLY A 28 2.62 23.66 4.30
CA GLY A 28 2.59 23.71 5.77
C GLY A 28 2.39 22.33 6.40
N GLY A 29 3.45 21.76 7.02
CA GLY A 29 3.39 20.52 7.78
C GLY A 29 2.43 20.63 8.98
N SER A 30 1.29 19.96 8.86
CA SER A 30 0.37 19.65 9.95
C SER A 30 -0.10 18.22 9.71
N ALA A 31 -0.28 17.45 10.78
CA ALA A 31 -0.93 16.16 10.72
C ALA A 31 -2.11 16.24 9.75
N ALA A 32 -2.15 15.35 8.76
CA ALA A 32 -3.13 15.39 7.69
C ALA A 32 -4.54 15.39 8.29
N THR A 33 -5.10 16.59 8.43
CA THR A 33 -6.51 16.75 8.75
C THR A 33 -7.30 16.29 7.55
N MET A 34 -8.19 15.31 7.74
CA MET A 34 -9.08 14.83 6.69
C MET A 34 -9.80 16.02 6.04
N PRO A 35 -9.73 16.17 4.71
CA PRO A 35 -10.63 17.09 4.05
C PRO A 35 -12.07 16.65 4.36
N ILE A 36 -12.91 17.59 4.79
CA ILE A 36 -14.34 17.34 5.01
C ILE A 36 -14.89 16.73 3.71
N GLY A 37 -15.34 15.44 3.78
CA GLY A 37 -15.88 14.72 2.63
C GLY A 37 -14.90 13.83 1.86
N ALA A 38 -13.70 13.53 2.38
CA ALA A 38 -12.81 12.55 1.77
C ALA A 38 -13.53 11.18 1.62
N ARG A 39 -13.63 10.70 0.38
CA ARG A 39 -14.29 9.44 0.00
C ARG A 39 -13.36 8.58 -0.82
N GLY A 40 -13.74 7.32 -1.02
CA GLY A 40 -12.97 6.39 -1.83
C GLY A 40 -11.66 5.97 -1.18
N ALA A 41 -10.72 5.50 -2.00
CA ALA A 41 -9.47 4.91 -1.55
C ALA A 41 -8.63 5.83 -0.65
N ALA A 42 -8.50 7.11 -1.00
CA ALA A 42 -7.72 8.07 -0.23
C ALA A 42 -8.33 8.34 1.17
N GLY A 43 -9.65 8.49 1.27
CA GLY A 43 -10.35 8.65 2.53
C GLY A 43 -10.19 7.44 3.44
N LEU A 44 -10.34 6.22 2.89
CA LEU A 44 -10.13 4.96 3.60
C LEU A 44 -8.69 4.84 4.11
N ALA A 45 -7.71 5.16 3.28
CA ALA A 45 -6.30 5.08 3.62
C ALA A 45 -5.94 6.01 4.79
N VAL A 46 -6.40 7.27 4.77
CA VAL A 46 -6.21 8.22 5.89
C VAL A 46 -6.87 7.70 7.16
N ALA A 47 -8.16 7.30 7.08
CA ALA A 47 -8.91 6.85 8.25
C ALA A 47 -8.32 5.56 8.87
N ALA A 48 -7.95 4.58 8.04
CA ALA A 48 -7.33 3.35 8.49
C ALA A 48 -5.96 3.61 9.16
N THR A 49 -5.13 4.48 8.58
CA THR A 49 -3.86 4.89 9.20
C THR A 49 -4.07 5.53 10.57
N GLN A 50 -5.01 6.46 10.68
CA GLN A 50 -5.34 7.14 11.95
C GLN A 50 -5.93 6.18 12.99
N ALA A 51 -6.61 5.11 12.56
CA ALA A 51 -7.11 4.05 13.44
C ALA A 51 -6.01 3.11 13.96
N GLY A 52 -4.79 3.18 13.42
CA GLY A 52 -3.65 2.40 13.86
C GLY A 52 -3.36 1.15 13.01
N PHE A 53 -4.04 0.98 11.88
CA PHE A 53 -3.66 -0.07 10.94
C PHE A 53 -2.26 0.18 10.37
N THR A 54 -1.48 -0.90 10.21
CA THR A 54 -0.14 -0.88 9.63
C THR A 54 0.07 -2.07 8.70
N GLY A 55 1.08 -2.02 7.85
CA GLY A 55 1.51 -3.14 7.01
C GLY A 55 0.38 -3.74 6.17
N GLN A 56 0.31 -5.06 6.13
CA GLN A 56 -0.72 -5.79 5.39
C GLN A 56 -2.14 -5.50 5.90
N GLY A 57 -2.31 -5.29 7.21
CA GLY A 57 -3.60 -4.92 7.80
C GLY A 57 -4.13 -3.59 7.25
N LEU A 58 -3.26 -2.59 7.08
CA LEU A 58 -3.62 -1.30 6.49
C LEU A 58 -4.04 -1.45 5.02
N ARG A 59 -3.28 -2.22 4.25
CA ARG A 59 -3.59 -2.51 2.85
C ARG A 59 -4.95 -3.20 2.71
N LEU A 60 -5.21 -4.19 3.55
CA LEU A 60 -6.48 -4.92 3.57
C LEU A 60 -7.64 -4.02 4.02
N ALA A 61 -7.45 -3.15 5.01
CA ALA A 61 -8.48 -2.21 5.45
C ALA A 61 -8.97 -1.33 4.29
N VAL A 62 -8.06 -0.81 3.47
CA VAL A 62 -8.42 -0.01 2.28
C VAL A 62 -9.10 -0.88 1.22
N ALA A 63 -8.52 -2.03 0.89
CA ALA A 63 -9.05 -2.89 -0.17
C ALA A 63 -10.43 -3.47 0.17
N VAL A 64 -10.66 -3.89 1.42
CA VAL A 64 -11.97 -4.37 1.89
C VAL A 64 -12.99 -3.23 1.90
N GLY A 65 -12.65 -2.05 2.42
CA GLY A 65 -13.57 -0.90 2.39
C GLY A 65 -13.96 -0.46 0.97
N LEU A 66 -13.04 -0.57 0.01
CA LEU A 66 -13.34 -0.36 -1.41
C LEU A 66 -14.28 -1.45 -1.96
N ALA A 67 -14.05 -2.70 -1.63
CA ALA A 67 -14.89 -3.81 -2.08
C ALA A 67 -16.29 -3.76 -1.47
N GLU A 68 -16.43 -3.30 -0.23
CA GLU A 68 -17.71 -3.20 0.48
C GLU A 68 -18.59 -2.04 -0.02
N SER A 69 -18.02 -0.88 -0.28
CA SER A 69 -18.83 0.33 -0.54
C SER A 69 -18.22 1.31 -1.55
N GLY A 70 -17.06 0.98 -2.14
CA GLY A 70 -16.26 1.96 -2.88
C GLY A 70 -15.69 3.07 -1.98
N GLY A 71 -15.62 2.85 -0.67
CA GLY A 71 -15.19 3.85 0.32
C GLY A 71 -16.26 4.93 0.60
N ASN A 72 -17.53 4.60 0.41
CA ASN A 72 -18.65 5.51 0.71
C ASN A 72 -19.01 5.44 2.20
N PRO A 73 -18.78 6.50 3.01
CA PRO A 73 -19.04 6.48 4.43
C PRO A 73 -20.53 6.40 4.79
N THR A 74 -21.44 6.77 3.88
CA THR A 74 -22.88 6.76 4.14
C THR A 74 -23.60 5.61 3.42
N ALA A 75 -22.86 4.61 2.93
CA ALA A 75 -23.45 3.45 2.28
C ALA A 75 -24.40 2.69 3.24
N ARG A 76 -25.49 2.18 2.68
CA ARG A 76 -26.47 1.36 3.38
C ARG A 76 -26.87 0.20 2.51
N ASN A 77 -26.83 -1.00 3.07
CA ASN A 77 -27.29 -2.23 2.41
C ASN A 77 -28.21 -3.00 3.36
N PRO A 78 -29.54 -2.96 3.16
CA PRO A 78 -30.47 -3.70 3.99
C PRO A 78 -30.41 -5.21 3.67
N ASN A 79 -30.37 -6.02 4.70
CA ASN A 79 -30.37 -7.48 4.62
C ASN A 79 -31.70 -8.04 5.12
N PRO A 80 -32.27 -9.06 4.46
CA PRO A 80 -33.50 -9.72 4.91
C PRO A 80 -33.24 -10.48 6.21
N PRO A 81 -34.33 -10.84 6.94
CA PRO A 81 -34.23 -11.71 8.12
C PRO A 81 -33.52 -13.02 7.84
N THR A 82 -32.65 -13.42 8.76
CA THR A 82 -31.95 -14.71 8.79
C THR A 82 -32.05 -15.33 10.17
N PRO A 83 -31.75 -16.64 10.37
CA PRO A 83 -31.78 -17.25 11.69
C PRO A 83 -30.91 -16.57 12.74
N GLY A 84 -29.78 -16.00 12.33
CA GLY A 84 -28.89 -15.20 13.20
C GLY A 84 -29.34 -13.76 13.42
N CYS A 85 -30.19 -13.24 12.52
CA CYS A 85 -30.70 -11.86 12.53
C CYS A 85 -32.18 -11.85 12.17
N PRO A 86 -33.09 -12.32 13.07
CA PRO A 86 -34.49 -12.59 12.75
C PRO A 86 -35.31 -11.34 12.36
N GLN A 87 -34.82 -10.15 12.64
CA GLN A 87 -35.45 -8.89 12.24
C GLN A 87 -34.80 -8.26 10.99
N GLY A 88 -33.86 -8.97 10.35
CA GLY A 88 -33.00 -8.39 9.33
C GLY A 88 -31.89 -7.55 9.91
N SER A 89 -31.10 -6.93 9.05
CA SER A 89 -30.00 -6.06 9.44
C SER A 89 -29.71 -5.02 8.37
N VAL A 90 -28.87 -4.04 8.69
CA VAL A 90 -28.36 -3.06 7.72
C VAL A 90 -26.84 -3.03 7.84
N ASP A 91 -26.16 -3.21 6.72
CA ASP A 91 -24.73 -2.94 6.62
C ASP A 91 -24.51 -1.44 6.40
N ARG A 92 -23.57 -0.84 7.15
CA ARG A 92 -23.46 0.60 7.29
C ARG A 92 -22.04 1.09 7.03
N GLY A 93 -21.96 2.23 6.34
CA GLY A 93 -20.73 2.96 6.16
C GLY A 93 -19.71 2.31 5.22
N ALA A 94 -18.50 2.81 5.26
CA ALA A 94 -17.45 2.43 4.32
C ALA A 94 -17.04 0.95 4.40
N TRP A 95 -17.05 0.37 5.59
CA TRP A 95 -16.72 -1.05 5.82
C TRP A 95 -17.95 -1.94 6.06
N GLN A 96 -19.16 -1.45 5.77
CA GLN A 96 -20.42 -2.19 5.85
C GLN A 96 -20.63 -2.90 7.20
N LEU A 97 -20.45 -2.13 8.30
CA LEU A 97 -20.62 -2.63 9.67
C LEU A 97 -22.08 -2.99 9.95
N ASN A 98 -22.35 -4.29 10.16
CA ASN A 98 -23.70 -4.85 10.24
C ASN A 98 -24.37 -4.53 11.58
N THR A 99 -25.63 -4.06 11.56
CA THR A 99 -26.38 -3.69 12.77
C THR A 99 -26.69 -4.84 13.69
N CYS A 100 -26.80 -6.06 13.17
CA CYS A 100 -27.12 -7.25 13.96
C CYS A 100 -25.90 -7.84 14.65
N TYR A 101 -24.77 -7.88 13.95
CA TYR A 101 -23.53 -8.45 14.47
C TYR A 101 -22.72 -7.43 15.29
N HIS A 102 -22.91 -6.14 15.02
CA HIS A 102 -22.23 -5.03 15.70
C HIS A 102 -23.25 -3.98 16.17
N PRO A 103 -24.20 -4.37 17.06
CA PRO A 103 -25.22 -3.46 17.55
C PRO A 103 -24.65 -2.33 18.43
N GLU A 104 -23.43 -2.53 18.96
CA GLU A 104 -22.70 -1.53 19.73
C GLU A 104 -22.19 -0.36 18.89
N VAL A 105 -22.08 -0.53 17.56
CA VAL A 105 -21.64 0.55 16.67
C VAL A 105 -22.84 1.42 16.30
N ALA A 106 -22.87 2.65 16.78
CA ALA A 106 -23.92 3.61 16.44
C ALA A 106 -23.86 4.02 14.95
N ASP A 107 -25.02 4.38 14.37
CA ASP A 107 -25.10 4.84 12.97
C ASP A 107 -24.18 6.03 12.69
N ALA A 108 -24.14 7.01 13.58
CA ALA A 108 -23.25 8.17 13.46
C ALA A 108 -21.76 7.77 13.43
N CYS A 109 -21.39 6.69 14.13
CA CYS A 109 -20.02 6.16 14.07
C CYS A 109 -19.76 5.43 12.76
N ALA A 110 -20.70 4.62 12.29
CA ALA A 110 -20.57 3.90 11.01
C ALA A 110 -20.48 4.86 9.81
N ASP A 111 -21.09 6.04 9.89
CA ASP A 111 -21.09 7.11 8.87
C ASP A 111 -19.87 8.04 8.95
N ASP A 112 -19.13 8.01 10.05
CA ASP A 112 -17.88 8.75 10.22
C ASP A 112 -16.69 7.85 9.92
N LEU A 113 -15.93 8.16 8.88
CA LEU A 113 -14.80 7.32 8.44
C LEU A 113 -13.78 7.04 9.54
N ALA A 114 -13.47 8.01 10.38
CA ALA A 114 -12.48 7.84 11.43
C ALA A 114 -13.01 6.95 12.57
N CYS A 115 -14.29 7.09 12.93
CA CYS A 115 -14.95 6.22 13.91
C CYS A 115 -15.09 4.79 13.35
N ALA A 116 -15.62 4.65 12.13
CA ALA A 116 -15.78 3.36 11.46
C ALA A 116 -14.46 2.61 11.30
N ALA A 117 -13.37 3.32 10.99
CA ALA A 117 -12.04 2.73 10.89
C ALA A 117 -11.56 2.17 12.24
N ARG A 118 -11.79 2.87 13.35
CA ARG A 118 -11.45 2.35 14.70
C ARG A 118 -12.25 1.11 15.07
N GLU A 119 -13.55 1.08 14.74
CA GLU A 119 -14.38 -0.10 14.95
C GLU A 119 -13.94 -1.27 14.05
N THR A 120 -13.62 -1.00 12.79
CA THR A 120 -13.05 -1.98 11.88
C THR A 120 -11.71 -2.53 12.40
N TYR A 121 -10.85 -1.68 12.96
CA TYR A 121 -9.59 -2.08 13.60
C TYR A 121 -9.85 -3.04 14.76
N ARG A 122 -10.81 -2.74 15.62
CA ARG A 122 -11.21 -3.59 16.73
C ARG A 122 -11.77 -4.94 16.26
N ILE A 123 -12.71 -4.92 15.29
CA ILE A 123 -13.38 -6.12 14.77
C ILE A 123 -12.41 -7.03 14.02
N SER A 124 -11.48 -6.44 13.25
CA SER A 124 -10.47 -7.17 12.50
C SER A 124 -9.26 -7.62 13.33
N ALA A 125 -9.33 -7.54 14.67
CA ALA A 125 -8.20 -7.84 15.55
C ALA A 125 -6.91 -7.13 15.09
N ALA A 126 -6.97 -5.81 14.99
CA ALA A 126 -5.88 -4.95 14.50
C ALA A 126 -5.43 -5.26 13.05
N GLY A 127 -6.34 -5.73 12.21
CA GLY A 127 -6.07 -6.05 10.81
C GLY A 127 -5.51 -7.45 10.56
N SER A 128 -5.53 -8.33 11.57
CA SER A 128 -5.05 -9.71 11.44
C SER A 128 -6.14 -10.71 11.06
N ASP A 129 -7.43 -10.38 11.28
CA ASP A 129 -8.58 -11.24 10.94
C ASP A 129 -9.66 -10.46 10.18
N TRP A 130 -9.89 -10.86 8.94
CA TRP A 130 -10.88 -10.26 8.03
C TRP A 130 -12.04 -11.19 7.70
N THR A 131 -12.17 -12.32 8.40
CA THR A 131 -13.19 -13.35 8.12
C THR A 131 -14.62 -12.87 8.35
N ALA A 132 -14.83 -11.79 9.08
CA ALA A 132 -16.12 -11.13 9.27
C ALA A 132 -16.66 -10.48 7.97
N TRP A 133 -15.82 -10.23 6.98
CA TRP A 133 -16.20 -9.59 5.72
C TRP A 133 -16.32 -10.61 4.59
N THR A 134 -17.52 -10.70 3.99
CA THR A 134 -17.77 -11.61 2.86
C THR A 134 -16.92 -11.23 1.65
N THR A 135 -16.65 -9.96 1.41
CA THR A 135 -15.78 -9.50 0.33
C THR A 135 -14.32 -9.99 0.50
N TYR A 136 -13.89 -10.20 1.74
CA TYR A 136 -12.60 -10.82 2.02
C TYR A 136 -12.63 -12.32 1.78
N THR A 137 -13.60 -13.04 2.36
CA THR A 137 -13.69 -14.51 2.28
C THR A 137 -14.00 -15.01 0.87
N SER A 138 -14.70 -14.22 0.06
CA SER A 138 -14.96 -14.50 -1.37
C SER A 138 -13.81 -14.11 -2.30
N GLY A 139 -12.83 -13.34 -1.81
CA GLY A 139 -11.73 -12.82 -2.62
C GLY A 139 -12.07 -11.56 -3.43
N ALA A 140 -13.27 -10.95 -3.27
CA ALA A 140 -13.65 -9.75 -4.01
C ALA A 140 -12.71 -8.56 -3.76
N TYR A 141 -12.10 -8.45 -2.57
CA TYR A 141 -11.13 -7.44 -2.23
C TYR A 141 -9.86 -7.47 -3.11
N LEU A 142 -9.52 -8.62 -3.72
CA LEU A 142 -8.31 -8.76 -4.53
C LEU A 142 -8.31 -7.81 -5.73
N ALA A 143 -9.49 -7.54 -6.30
CA ALA A 143 -9.64 -6.57 -7.40
C ALA A 143 -9.36 -5.12 -6.96
N GLN A 144 -9.37 -4.84 -5.65
CA GLN A 144 -9.18 -3.51 -5.09
C GLN A 144 -7.74 -3.24 -4.59
N LEU A 145 -6.88 -4.26 -4.59
CA LEU A 145 -5.52 -4.14 -4.04
C LEU A 145 -4.69 -3.08 -4.75
N ALA A 146 -4.77 -2.98 -6.08
CA ALA A 146 -4.03 -1.97 -6.83
C ALA A 146 -4.47 -0.53 -6.47
N ALA A 147 -5.78 -0.31 -6.28
CA ALA A 147 -6.30 0.99 -5.86
C ALA A 147 -5.92 1.31 -4.40
N ALA A 148 -5.89 0.31 -3.53
CA ALA A 148 -5.41 0.45 -2.16
C ALA A 148 -3.92 0.84 -2.14
N ASP A 149 -3.07 0.15 -2.91
CA ASP A 149 -1.63 0.44 -3.02
C ASP A 149 -1.40 1.88 -3.51
N GLN A 150 -2.14 2.31 -4.53
CA GLN A 150 -2.05 3.66 -5.05
C GLN A 150 -2.45 4.72 -4.00
N ALA A 151 -3.54 4.48 -3.25
CA ALA A 151 -3.97 5.40 -2.20
C ALA A 151 -2.95 5.49 -1.07
N LEU A 152 -2.38 4.37 -0.64
CA LEU A 152 -1.34 4.33 0.38
C LEU A 152 -0.04 5.01 -0.10
N ALA A 153 0.33 4.82 -1.36
CA ALA A 153 1.46 5.53 -1.96
C ALA A 153 1.30 7.05 -1.89
N THR A 154 0.09 7.57 -2.12
CA THR A 154 -0.16 9.03 -2.04
C THR A 154 -0.11 9.57 -0.63
N LEU A 155 -0.41 8.76 0.41
CA LEU A 155 -0.29 9.18 1.81
C LEU A 155 1.15 9.26 2.29
N THR A 156 1.99 8.41 1.75
CA THR A 156 3.37 8.20 2.22
C THR A 156 4.41 8.80 1.29
N ALA A 157 3.99 9.20 0.07
CA ALA A 157 4.89 9.90 -0.83
C ALA A 157 5.38 11.18 -0.13
N PRO A 158 6.69 11.33 0.10
CA PRO A 158 7.22 12.65 0.41
C PRO A 158 6.74 13.57 -0.71
N SER A 159 6.21 14.74 -0.39
CA SER A 159 5.88 15.68 -1.46
C SER A 159 7.17 15.93 -2.24
N ALA A 160 7.14 15.83 -3.56
CA ALA A 160 8.30 16.11 -4.42
C ALA A 160 8.91 17.51 -4.15
N ALA A 161 8.18 18.37 -3.45
CA ALA A 161 8.60 19.68 -2.97
C ALA A 161 9.19 19.68 -1.54
N GLY A 162 9.07 18.58 -0.77
CA GLY A 162 9.40 18.56 0.67
C GLY A 162 10.73 17.90 1.02
N GLY A 163 11.33 17.13 0.13
CA GLY A 163 12.56 16.38 0.42
C GLY A 163 12.39 15.32 1.53
N ILE A 164 13.50 14.73 1.92
CA ILE A 164 13.55 13.76 3.04
C ILE A 164 13.37 14.54 4.36
N PRO A 165 12.43 14.13 5.25
CA PRO A 165 12.27 14.81 6.54
C PRO A 165 13.56 14.76 7.37
N PRO A 166 13.85 15.79 8.18
CA PRO A 166 15.01 15.77 9.06
C PRO A 166 14.91 14.67 10.12
N GLY A 167 16.07 14.13 10.50
CA GLY A 167 16.15 13.10 11.54
C GLY A 167 16.27 11.67 11.01
N TYR A 168 16.25 11.47 9.71
CA TYR A 168 16.61 10.21 9.08
C TYR A 168 18.09 10.15 8.76
N GLY A 169 18.59 8.93 8.59
CA GLY A 169 19.99 8.60 8.45
C GLY A 169 20.60 8.07 9.74
N THR A 170 21.33 6.97 9.62
CA THR A 170 21.99 6.34 10.79
C THR A 170 23.48 6.69 10.79
N PRO A 171 24.01 7.25 11.87
CA PRO A 171 25.45 7.56 11.96
C PRO A 171 26.26 6.29 12.17
N GLY A 172 27.53 6.34 11.77
CA GLY A 172 28.48 5.25 12.04
C GLY A 172 29.26 4.84 10.79
N PRO A 173 30.21 3.92 10.95
CA PRO A 173 31.04 3.45 9.83
C PRO A 173 30.28 2.59 8.81
N CYS A 174 29.04 2.22 9.14
CA CYS A 174 28.12 1.46 8.30
C CYS A 174 26.69 1.92 8.56
N GLY A 175 26.42 3.19 8.36
CA GLY A 175 25.10 3.79 8.48
C GLY A 175 24.29 3.73 7.17
N LEU A 176 23.09 4.28 7.19
CA LEU A 176 22.25 4.51 6.00
C LEU A 176 22.18 6.01 5.70
N SER A 177 22.15 6.36 4.43
CA SER A 177 21.88 7.74 4.02
C SER A 177 20.44 8.14 4.44
N PRO A 178 20.14 9.45 4.58
CA PRO A 178 18.80 9.89 4.96
C PRO A 178 17.68 9.32 4.07
N ALA A 179 17.86 9.31 2.75
CA ALA A 179 16.89 8.76 1.81
C ALA A 179 16.70 7.25 2.00
N THR A 180 17.80 6.52 2.16
CA THR A 180 17.79 5.06 2.37
C THR A 180 17.08 4.69 3.67
N ASP A 181 17.39 5.38 4.77
CA ASP A 181 16.80 5.14 6.09
C ASP A 181 15.32 5.50 6.10
N TYR A 182 14.94 6.63 5.49
CA TYR A 182 13.54 7.03 5.35
C TYR A 182 12.73 6.00 4.55
N ALA A 183 13.24 5.56 3.40
CA ALA A 183 12.58 4.54 2.59
C ALA A 183 12.43 3.21 3.36
N LYS A 184 13.46 2.79 4.11
CA LYS A 184 13.40 1.62 5.00
C LYS A 184 12.25 1.74 6.00
N HIS A 185 12.11 2.88 6.67
CA HIS A 185 11.02 3.12 7.62
C HIS A 185 9.64 3.07 6.96
N LEU A 186 9.49 3.70 5.79
CA LEU A 186 8.23 3.66 5.04
C LEU A 186 7.85 2.23 4.61
N ILE A 187 8.81 1.46 4.07
CA ILE A 187 8.58 0.08 3.65
C ILE A 187 8.21 -0.80 4.86
N THR A 188 8.92 -0.65 5.98
CA THR A 188 8.57 -1.35 7.23
C THR A 188 7.15 -1.02 7.67
N TRP A 189 6.80 0.25 7.68
CA TRP A 189 5.48 0.71 8.11
C TRP A 189 4.35 0.26 7.17
N LEU A 190 4.56 0.35 5.85
CA LEU A 190 3.54 0.00 4.84
C LEU A 190 3.32 -1.50 4.68
N PHE A 191 4.42 -2.26 4.64
CA PHE A 191 4.38 -3.68 4.27
C PHE A 191 4.57 -4.61 5.47
N GLY A 192 4.87 -4.06 6.67
CA GLY A 192 5.12 -4.85 7.87
C GLY A 192 6.41 -5.68 7.81
N ILE A 193 7.32 -5.38 6.87
CA ILE A 193 8.58 -6.10 6.71
C ILE A 193 9.62 -5.46 7.60
N THR A 194 10.17 -6.24 8.55
CA THR A 194 11.22 -5.78 9.49
C THR A 194 12.60 -6.31 9.13
N ASP A 195 12.67 -7.38 8.34
CA ASP A 195 13.93 -7.94 7.83
C ASP A 195 14.36 -7.18 6.58
N ILE A 196 15.08 -6.07 6.81
CA ILE A 196 15.58 -5.19 5.74
C ILE A 196 17.06 -4.97 5.98
N GLY A 197 17.87 -5.58 5.12
CA GLY A 197 19.31 -5.38 5.03
C GLY A 197 19.66 -3.97 4.55
N GLY A 198 20.84 -3.51 4.87
CA GLY A 198 21.30 -2.18 4.46
C GLY A 198 22.80 -2.18 4.21
N CYS A 199 23.57 -1.49 5.06
CA CYS A 199 25.02 -1.43 4.93
C CYS A 199 25.70 -2.80 5.08
N ALA A 200 26.66 -3.10 4.20
CA ALA A 200 27.49 -4.27 4.24
C ALA A 200 28.97 -3.89 4.26
N LEU A 201 29.66 -4.23 5.34
CA LEU A 201 31.13 -4.08 5.47
C LEU A 201 31.90 -5.30 4.99
N PHE A 202 31.22 -6.41 4.67
CA PHE A 202 31.86 -7.71 4.44
C PHE A 202 31.64 -8.25 3.03
N SER A 203 32.59 -9.12 2.61
CA SER A 203 32.67 -9.77 1.31
C SER A 203 31.39 -10.53 0.93
N GLY A 204 30.82 -10.19 -0.16
CA GLY A 204 29.61 -10.79 -0.75
C GLY A 204 28.95 -9.83 -1.74
N HIS A 205 29.15 -8.54 -1.57
CA HIS A 205 28.81 -7.52 -2.54
C HIS A 205 30.03 -7.15 -3.39
N VAL A 206 29.79 -6.82 -4.66
CA VAL A 206 30.85 -6.30 -5.54
C VAL A 206 31.42 -4.98 -5.00
N GLU A 207 32.69 -4.69 -5.30
CA GLU A 207 33.46 -3.58 -4.73
C GLU A 207 32.81 -2.20 -4.89
N ASN A 208 31.91 -2.01 -5.82
CA ASN A 208 31.15 -0.77 -6.04
C ASN A 208 29.65 -0.90 -5.74
N SER A 209 29.28 -1.79 -4.83
CA SER A 209 27.88 -1.95 -4.40
C SER A 209 27.41 -0.73 -3.60
N ASP A 210 26.19 -0.27 -3.85
CA ASP A 210 25.56 0.80 -3.06
C ASP A 210 25.29 0.38 -1.58
N HIS A 211 25.49 -0.90 -1.22
CA HIS A 211 25.53 -1.36 0.16
C HIS A 211 26.84 -1.02 0.88
N HIS A 212 27.92 -0.74 0.14
CA HIS A 212 29.15 -0.29 0.76
C HIS A 212 29.03 1.16 1.19
N PRO A 213 29.52 1.51 2.40
CA PRO A 213 29.46 2.89 2.86
C PRO A 213 30.34 3.80 1.98
N ASP A 214 29.84 4.99 1.71
CA ASP A 214 30.57 6.06 1.07
C ASP A 214 31.63 6.69 2.02
N ALA A 215 32.26 7.79 1.59
CA ALA A 215 33.24 8.50 2.40
C ALA A 215 32.67 9.08 3.71
N ASN A 216 31.34 9.19 3.84
CA ASN A 216 30.64 9.64 5.05
C ASN A 216 30.22 8.48 5.93
N GLY A 217 30.53 7.23 5.57
CA GLY A 217 30.14 6.02 6.26
C GLY A 217 28.68 5.62 6.01
N GLN A 218 28.07 6.05 4.92
CA GLN A 218 26.66 5.84 4.62
C GLN A 218 26.46 4.94 3.39
N ALA A 219 25.66 3.88 3.54
CA ALA A 219 25.21 3.06 2.45
C ALA A 219 23.95 3.64 1.79
N HIS A 220 23.82 3.40 0.50
CA HIS A 220 22.78 3.91 -0.37
C HIS A 220 21.92 2.80 -0.97
N ALA A 221 21.81 1.64 -0.31
CA ALA A 221 20.96 0.54 -0.74
C ALA A 221 20.34 -0.20 0.44
N ILE A 222 19.19 -0.82 0.18
CA ILE A 222 18.54 -1.78 1.08
C ILE A 222 18.11 -3.02 0.32
N ASP A 223 18.12 -4.16 1.01
CA ASP A 223 17.54 -5.43 0.58
C ASP A 223 16.33 -5.75 1.46
N VAL A 224 15.14 -5.69 0.88
CA VAL A 224 13.88 -5.95 1.57
C VAL A 224 13.54 -7.43 1.44
N MET A 225 13.70 -8.19 2.52
CA MET A 225 13.55 -9.64 2.50
C MET A 225 12.08 -10.04 2.41
N VAL A 226 11.71 -10.73 1.34
CA VAL A 226 10.34 -11.24 1.08
C VAL A 226 10.28 -12.77 1.01
N GLY A 227 11.44 -13.44 1.06
CA GLY A 227 11.54 -14.89 0.97
C GLY A 227 10.90 -15.43 -0.32
N THR A 228 9.99 -16.38 -0.19
CA THR A 228 9.27 -16.98 -1.33
C THR A 228 8.00 -16.21 -1.70
N ASN A 229 7.66 -15.12 -1.01
CA ASN A 229 6.45 -14.34 -1.30
C ASN A 229 6.66 -13.35 -2.45
N THR A 230 6.68 -13.88 -3.67
CA THR A 230 6.89 -13.10 -4.89
C THR A 230 5.84 -12.01 -5.09
N ALA A 231 4.59 -12.24 -4.65
CA ALA A 231 3.53 -11.23 -4.73
C ALA A 231 3.84 -10.02 -3.85
N LEU A 232 4.29 -10.24 -2.61
CA LEU A 232 4.74 -9.16 -1.71
C LEU A 232 5.97 -8.45 -2.28
N GLY A 233 6.91 -9.20 -2.86
CA GLY A 233 8.08 -8.61 -3.49
C GLY A 233 7.71 -7.64 -4.62
N TRP A 234 6.78 -8.01 -5.49
CA TRP A 234 6.29 -7.11 -6.54
C TRP A 234 5.51 -5.90 -5.99
N GLN A 235 4.80 -6.05 -4.87
CA GLN A 235 4.14 -4.91 -4.22
C GLN A 235 5.17 -3.88 -3.72
N VAL A 236 6.20 -4.32 -3.02
CA VAL A 236 7.31 -3.45 -2.57
C VAL A 236 8.01 -2.82 -3.77
N ALA A 237 8.40 -3.63 -4.76
CA ALA A 237 9.15 -3.16 -5.92
C ALA A 237 8.37 -2.10 -6.73
N THR A 238 7.09 -2.35 -7.02
CA THR A 238 6.25 -1.41 -7.79
C THR A 238 5.90 -0.16 -7.00
N TRP A 239 5.66 -0.28 -5.68
CA TRP A 239 5.45 0.89 -4.82
C TRP A 239 6.71 1.76 -4.77
N THR A 240 7.89 1.17 -4.56
CA THR A 240 9.16 1.89 -4.52
C THR A 240 9.42 2.59 -5.86
N ALA A 241 9.18 1.89 -6.98
CA ALA A 241 9.32 2.46 -8.31
C ALA A 241 8.35 3.65 -8.56
N ALA A 242 7.10 3.53 -8.11
CA ALA A 242 6.11 4.60 -8.24
C ALA A 242 6.47 5.86 -7.42
N ASN A 243 7.26 5.71 -6.36
CA ASN A 243 7.71 6.80 -5.49
C ASN A 243 9.19 7.18 -5.71
N ALA A 244 9.81 6.73 -6.81
CA ALA A 244 11.25 6.85 -7.02
C ALA A 244 11.77 8.28 -6.95
N ALA A 245 11.11 9.24 -7.58
CA ALA A 245 11.53 10.64 -7.57
C ALA A 245 11.51 11.24 -6.14
N ALA A 246 10.48 10.92 -5.36
CA ALA A 246 10.29 11.44 -4.01
C ALA A 246 11.22 10.78 -2.97
N LEU A 247 11.62 9.53 -3.22
CA LEU A 247 12.53 8.76 -2.37
C LEU A 247 13.98 8.81 -2.85
N HIS A 248 14.25 9.49 -3.96
CA HIS A 248 15.57 9.55 -4.60
C HIS A 248 16.11 8.16 -4.98
N VAL A 249 15.21 7.29 -5.48
CA VAL A 249 15.58 5.94 -5.90
C VAL A 249 16.38 6.00 -7.20
N LYS A 250 17.51 5.32 -7.22
CA LYS A 250 18.39 5.17 -8.37
C LYS A 250 17.92 4.03 -9.27
N TYR A 251 17.64 2.86 -8.69
CA TYR A 251 17.07 1.70 -9.38
C TYR A 251 16.45 0.72 -8.39
N VAL A 252 15.57 -0.15 -8.91
CA VAL A 252 14.97 -1.26 -8.16
C VAL A 252 15.18 -2.55 -8.94
N ILE A 253 15.59 -3.63 -8.24
CA ILE A 253 15.74 -4.97 -8.82
C ILE A 253 14.85 -5.94 -8.06
N PHE A 254 14.10 -6.76 -8.79
CA PHE A 254 13.36 -7.89 -8.22
C PHE A 254 13.04 -8.94 -9.27
N ALA A 255 13.11 -10.22 -8.88
CA ALA A 255 12.74 -11.38 -9.71
C ALA A 255 13.34 -11.36 -11.12
N GLY A 256 14.63 -10.99 -11.24
CA GLY A 256 15.34 -10.93 -12.51
C GLY A 256 14.96 -9.76 -13.41
N GLN A 257 14.22 -8.78 -12.87
CA GLN A 257 13.89 -7.54 -13.57
C GLN A 257 14.46 -6.33 -12.84
N ILE A 258 14.73 -5.27 -13.60
CA ILE A 258 15.23 -3.99 -13.12
C ILE A 258 14.43 -2.84 -13.72
N VAL A 259 14.24 -1.77 -12.94
CA VAL A 259 13.89 -0.44 -13.43
C VAL A 259 14.95 0.53 -12.96
N ASP A 260 15.58 1.25 -13.88
CA ASP A 260 16.64 2.23 -13.60
C ASP A 260 16.14 3.65 -13.90
N PHE A 261 16.04 4.48 -12.86
CA PHE A 261 15.51 5.86 -12.97
C PHE A 261 16.50 6.87 -13.52
N ARG A 262 17.73 6.47 -13.79
CA ARG A 262 18.73 7.26 -14.52
C ARG A 262 18.54 7.17 -16.04
N GLU A 263 17.74 6.21 -16.51
CA GLU A 263 17.38 6.11 -17.92
C GLU A 263 16.38 7.20 -18.31
N PRO A 264 16.45 7.72 -19.56
CA PRO A 264 15.53 8.77 -20.03
C PRO A 264 14.04 8.37 -20.02
N ALA A 265 13.76 7.09 -20.09
CA ALA A 265 12.41 6.51 -20.04
C ALA A 265 12.42 5.25 -19.17
N PRO A 266 12.38 5.41 -17.83
CA PRO A 266 12.44 4.27 -16.92
C PRO A 266 11.29 3.29 -17.14
N ALA A 267 11.61 2.01 -17.35
CA ALA A 267 10.64 0.95 -17.50
C ALA A 267 11.21 -0.37 -16.96
N TRP A 268 10.34 -1.24 -16.45
CA TRP A 268 10.74 -2.58 -16.06
C TRP A 268 11.21 -3.40 -17.27
N HIS A 269 12.40 -3.95 -17.19
CA HIS A 269 12.94 -4.87 -18.20
C HIS A 269 13.76 -5.97 -17.53
N ALA A 270 13.97 -7.08 -18.26
CA ALA A 270 14.83 -8.14 -17.77
C ALA A 270 16.26 -7.63 -17.56
N CYS A 271 16.95 -8.15 -16.53
CA CYS A 271 18.36 -7.90 -16.34
C CYS A 271 19.15 -8.29 -17.60
N ARG A 272 20.02 -7.42 -18.09
CA ARG A 272 20.68 -7.55 -19.41
C ARG A 272 21.58 -8.77 -19.53
N ASP A 273 22.11 -9.25 -18.43
CA ASP A 273 22.97 -10.41 -18.36
C ASP A 273 22.39 -11.42 -17.37
N SER A 274 22.05 -12.62 -17.85
CA SER A 274 21.51 -13.71 -17.05
C SER A 274 22.51 -14.26 -16.03
N SER A 275 23.81 -13.98 -16.20
CA SER A 275 24.89 -14.32 -15.25
C SER A 275 25.17 -13.19 -14.26
N SER A 276 24.59 -12.00 -14.45
CA SER A 276 24.78 -10.86 -13.56
C SER A 276 24.14 -11.10 -12.20
N SER A 277 24.67 -10.45 -11.17
CA SER A 277 24.07 -10.45 -9.83
C SER A 277 22.61 -9.99 -9.87
N CYS A 278 22.25 -9.14 -10.82
CA CYS A 278 20.88 -8.69 -11.09
C CYS A 278 19.93 -9.85 -11.41
N ALA A 279 20.34 -10.79 -12.29
CA ALA A 279 19.47 -11.87 -12.73
C ALA A 279 19.31 -12.98 -11.68
N VAL A 280 20.37 -13.26 -10.91
CA VAL A 280 20.45 -14.48 -10.09
C VAL A 280 20.12 -14.25 -8.62
N ALA A 281 20.43 -13.09 -8.07
CA ALA A 281 20.42 -12.87 -6.62
C ALA A 281 19.11 -12.33 -6.02
N HIS A 282 18.19 -11.75 -6.84
CA HIS A 282 17.08 -10.93 -6.32
C HIS A 282 15.71 -11.61 -6.45
N PHE A 283 15.62 -12.93 -6.14
CA PHE A 283 14.33 -13.65 -6.10
C PHE A 283 13.72 -13.70 -4.70
N GLN A 284 14.52 -13.51 -3.64
CA GLN A 284 14.08 -13.60 -2.26
C GLN A 284 14.03 -12.24 -1.55
N HIS A 285 14.51 -11.19 -2.20
CA HIS A 285 14.49 -9.83 -1.69
C HIS A 285 14.31 -8.82 -2.82
N VAL A 286 13.75 -7.68 -2.49
CA VAL A 286 13.71 -6.50 -3.37
C VAL A 286 14.93 -5.66 -3.05
N HIS A 287 15.81 -5.49 -4.01
CA HIS A 287 16.95 -4.59 -3.91
C HIS A 287 16.55 -3.19 -4.37
N VAL A 288 16.85 -2.20 -3.55
CA VAL A 288 16.60 -0.79 -3.85
C VAL A 288 17.87 0.01 -3.62
N SER A 289 18.32 0.72 -4.66
CA SER A 289 19.43 1.68 -4.57
C SER A 289 18.94 3.12 -4.65
N PHE A 290 19.63 4.01 -3.98
CA PHE A 290 19.30 5.43 -3.85
C PHE A 290 20.43 6.31 -4.36
N GLU A 291 20.11 7.55 -4.77
CA GLU A 291 21.11 8.53 -5.17
C GLU A 291 21.93 9.00 -3.96
N PRO A 292 23.26 9.10 -4.06
CA PRO A 292 24.13 9.37 -2.92
C PRO A 292 24.04 10.79 -2.34
N ASN A 293 23.44 11.73 -3.05
CA ASN A 293 23.35 13.14 -2.65
C ASN A 293 21.91 13.62 -2.46
N ALA A 294 21.04 12.75 -2.02
CA ALA A 294 19.62 13.01 -1.81
C ALA A 294 19.32 13.54 -0.40
#